data_f93f0431fc64a32eb4612b0b9072e52b
#
_entry.id   f93f0431fc64a32eb4612b0b9072e52b
#
_cell.length_a   1.000
_cell.length_b   1.000
_cell.length_c   1.000
_cell.angle_alpha   90.00
_cell.angle_beta   90.00
_cell.angle_gamma   90.00
#
_symmetry.space_group_name_H-M   'P 1'
#
loop_
_entity.id
_entity.type
_entity.pdbx_description
1 polymer ?
#
loop_
_entity_poly.entity_id
_entity_poly.type
_entity_poly.pdbx_seq_one_letter_code
_entity_poly.pdbx_strand_id
1 'polypeptide(L)'
;MFGRPFHPIVVHFPIALYLLGVLFTLGYLWRRAPDYERFAYWSFVLAWISVAVAALAGLVDQGSLAPNDPRRASINNHITAGVALLVINGLVVYYRFRWADVLSSSRRWQYLGLMMAGVVALVVTGWLGGELVYSLKVGIQ
;
A
#
# COMPACT_ATOMS: atom_id res chain seq x y z
N MET A 1 -3.03 25.41 -11.43
CA MET A 1 -4.07 25.60 -10.43
C MET A 1 -3.94 24.66 -9.21
N PHE A 2 -3.08 23.66 -9.21
CA PHE A 2 -2.76 22.86 -8.04
C PHE A 2 -1.27 23.02 -7.72
N GLY A 3 -0.91 24.09 -6.97
CA GLY A 3 0.48 24.42 -6.62
C GLY A 3 1.06 23.56 -5.48
N ARG A 4 0.38 22.48 -5.08
CA ARG A 4 0.86 21.53 -4.06
C ARG A 4 0.78 20.11 -4.62
N PRO A 5 1.80 19.26 -4.40
CA PRO A 5 1.76 17.88 -4.81
C PRO A 5 0.60 17.15 -4.12
N PHE A 6 -0.21 16.43 -4.90
CA PHE A 6 -1.39 15.75 -4.39
C PHE A 6 -1.05 14.39 -3.76
N HIS A 7 -0.01 13.74 -4.28
CA HIS A 7 0.43 12.43 -3.82
C HIS A 7 0.69 12.34 -2.30
N PRO A 8 1.42 13.28 -1.64
CA PRO A 8 1.68 13.20 -0.20
C PRO A 8 0.41 13.23 0.67
N ILE A 9 -0.68 13.82 0.16
CA ILE A 9 -1.94 13.88 0.91
C ILE A 9 -2.63 12.52 0.91
N VAL A 10 -2.60 11.81 -0.23
CA VAL A 10 -3.37 10.57 -0.41
C VAL A 10 -2.66 9.32 0.11
N VAL A 11 -1.32 9.32 0.25
CA VAL A 11 -0.55 8.14 0.67
C VAL A 11 -0.85 7.66 2.10
N HIS A 12 -1.39 8.51 2.96
CA HIS A 12 -1.74 8.13 4.33
C HIS A 12 -2.91 7.14 4.39
N PHE A 13 -3.83 7.22 3.43
CA PHE A 13 -4.98 6.31 3.37
C PHE A 13 -4.58 4.85 3.16
N PRO A 14 -3.78 4.50 2.13
CA PRO A 14 -3.38 3.11 1.94
C PRO A 14 -2.59 2.56 3.13
N ILE A 15 -1.74 3.38 3.77
CA ILE A 15 -0.97 2.97 4.95
C ILE A 15 -1.91 2.60 6.09
N ALA A 16 -2.80 3.52 6.46
CA ALA A 16 -3.74 3.33 7.57
C ALA A 16 -4.68 2.14 7.32
N LEU A 17 -5.25 2.04 6.11
CA LEU A 17 -6.19 0.99 5.75
C LEU A 17 -5.53 -0.38 5.68
N TYR A 18 -4.30 -0.49 5.17
CA TYR A 18 -3.58 -1.75 5.13
C TYR A 18 -3.27 -2.25 6.55
N LEU A 19 -2.74 -1.38 7.41
CA LEU A 19 -2.46 -1.71 8.81
C LEU A 19 -3.74 -2.09 9.57
N LEU A 20 -4.85 -1.40 9.30
CA LEU A 20 -6.15 -1.73 9.87
C LEU A 20 -6.60 -3.14 9.44
N GLY A 21 -6.43 -3.50 8.16
CA GLY A 21 -6.68 -4.85 7.66
C GLY A 21 -5.84 -5.92 8.37
N VAL A 22 -4.56 -5.63 8.62
CA VAL A 22 -3.67 -6.51 9.41
C VAL A 22 -4.20 -6.67 10.84
N LEU A 23 -4.51 -5.57 11.51
CA LEU A 23 -5.03 -5.58 12.89
C LEU A 23 -6.33 -6.37 13.00
N PHE A 24 -7.27 -6.19 12.08
CA PHE A 24 -8.50 -6.97 12.06
C PHE A 24 -8.25 -8.45 11.76
N THR A 25 -7.29 -8.78 10.88
CA THR A 25 -6.90 -10.18 10.65
C THR A 25 -6.36 -10.82 11.92
N LEU A 26 -5.48 -10.13 12.65
CA LEU A 26 -4.97 -10.60 13.94
C LEU A 26 -6.08 -10.70 14.99
N GLY A 27 -7.00 -9.73 15.01
CA GLY A 27 -8.20 -9.78 15.86
C GLY A 27 -9.08 -11.00 15.59
N TYR A 28 -9.26 -11.37 14.31
CA TYR A 28 -9.95 -12.60 13.94
C TYR A 28 -9.22 -13.85 14.43
N LEU A 29 -7.90 -13.90 14.24
CA LEU A 29 -7.12 -15.06 14.69
C LEU A 29 -7.21 -15.26 16.21
N TRP A 30 -7.35 -14.19 16.96
CA TRP A 30 -7.48 -14.23 18.41
C TRP A 30 -8.90 -14.54 18.87
N ARG A 31 -9.91 -13.79 18.36
CA ARG A 31 -11.29 -13.85 18.87
C ARG A 31 -12.22 -14.75 18.08
N ARG A 32 -11.84 -15.14 16.86
CA ARG A 32 -12.66 -15.95 15.94
C ARG A 32 -14.03 -15.33 15.63
N ALA A 33 -14.20 -14.04 15.84
CA ALA A 33 -15.44 -13.35 15.52
C ALA A 33 -15.49 -12.95 14.04
N PRO A 34 -16.55 -13.34 13.27
CA PRO A 34 -16.62 -13.13 11.81
C PRO A 34 -16.53 -11.68 11.39
N ASP A 35 -16.97 -10.74 12.23
CA ASP A 35 -16.91 -9.31 11.91
C ASP A 35 -15.48 -8.80 11.70
N TYR A 36 -14.50 -9.32 12.47
CA TYR A 36 -13.09 -8.97 12.27
C TYR A 36 -12.60 -9.37 10.89
N GLU A 37 -13.00 -10.55 10.42
CA GLU A 37 -12.64 -11.04 9.10
C GLU A 37 -13.27 -10.19 7.99
N ARG A 38 -14.52 -9.80 8.15
CA ARG A 38 -15.22 -8.90 7.23
C ARG A 38 -14.58 -7.52 7.19
N PHE A 39 -14.26 -6.94 8.33
CA PHE A 39 -13.58 -5.65 8.40
C PHE A 39 -12.16 -5.71 7.83
N ALA A 40 -11.41 -6.78 8.07
CA ALA A 40 -10.11 -7.00 7.45
C ALA A 40 -10.21 -6.99 5.92
N TYR A 41 -11.15 -7.75 5.35
CA TYR A 41 -11.34 -7.82 3.91
C TYR A 41 -11.61 -6.44 3.29
N TRP A 42 -12.57 -5.71 3.84
CA TRP A 42 -12.90 -4.38 3.31
C TRP A 42 -11.79 -3.36 3.52
N SER A 43 -11.05 -3.44 4.61
CA SER A 43 -9.87 -2.62 4.83
C SER A 43 -8.81 -2.85 3.75
N PHE A 44 -8.51 -4.12 3.37
CA PHE A 44 -7.58 -4.43 2.28
C PHE A 44 -8.12 -4.00 0.91
N VAL A 45 -9.41 -4.14 0.63
CA VAL A 45 -10.02 -3.65 -0.62
C VAL A 45 -9.86 -2.13 -0.74
N LEU A 46 -10.21 -1.40 0.31
CA LEU A 46 -10.07 0.06 0.32
C LEU A 46 -8.60 0.49 0.27
N ALA A 47 -7.69 -0.23 0.95
CA ALA A 47 -6.26 -0.01 0.85
C ALA A 47 -5.78 -0.18 -0.59
N TRP A 48 -6.20 -1.24 -1.28
CA TRP A 48 -5.82 -1.51 -2.67
C TRP A 48 -6.25 -0.41 -3.62
N ILE A 49 -7.51 0.05 -3.51
CA ILE A 49 -8.02 1.18 -4.28
C ILE A 49 -7.21 2.44 -3.97
N SER A 50 -6.92 2.68 -2.69
CA SER A 50 -6.15 3.86 -2.25
C SER A 50 -4.69 3.83 -2.76
N VAL A 51 -4.04 2.64 -2.81
CA VAL A 51 -2.71 2.48 -3.42
C VAL A 51 -2.76 2.83 -4.90
N ALA A 52 -3.80 2.36 -5.63
CA ALA A 52 -3.96 2.68 -7.05
C ALA A 52 -4.12 4.20 -7.27
N VAL A 53 -4.94 4.86 -6.47
CA VAL A 53 -5.13 6.33 -6.52
C VAL A 53 -3.82 7.05 -6.20
N ALA A 54 -3.09 6.62 -5.17
CA ALA A 54 -1.80 7.22 -4.82
C ALA A 54 -0.75 7.03 -5.92
N ALA A 55 -0.72 5.87 -6.57
CA ALA A 55 0.18 5.61 -7.70
C ALA A 55 -0.13 6.53 -8.89
N LEU A 56 -1.41 6.70 -9.24
CA LEU A 56 -1.83 7.63 -10.31
C LEU A 56 -1.45 9.08 -9.97
N ALA A 57 -1.68 9.51 -8.73
CA ALA A 57 -1.27 10.84 -8.27
C ALA A 57 0.25 11.04 -8.38
N GLY A 58 1.06 10.04 -8.00
CA GLY A 58 2.52 10.09 -8.12
C GLY A 58 3.01 10.18 -9.56
N LEU A 59 2.35 9.49 -10.50
CA LEU A 59 2.66 9.58 -11.93
C LEU A 59 2.40 11.00 -12.48
N VAL A 60 1.31 11.63 -12.05
CA VAL A 60 0.99 13.02 -12.45
C VAL A 60 2.03 13.99 -11.90
N ASP A 61 2.38 13.85 -10.62
CA ASP A 61 3.38 14.73 -9.98
C ASP A 61 4.78 14.57 -10.60
N GLN A 62 5.16 13.35 -11.02
CA GLN A 62 6.43 13.08 -11.70
C GLN A 62 6.53 13.76 -13.07
N GLY A 63 5.41 13.96 -13.78
CA GLY A 63 5.39 14.58 -15.10
C GLY A 63 5.94 16.01 -15.13
N SER A 64 6.02 16.68 -13.98
CA SER A 64 6.57 18.03 -13.84
C SER A 64 8.12 18.10 -13.79
N LEU A 65 8.82 16.95 -13.68
CA LEU A 65 10.27 16.90 -13.55
C LEU A 65 10.99 16.83 -14.89
N ALA A 66 12.10 17.56 -15.00
CA ALA A 66 12.95 17.52 -16.18
C ALA A 66 13.46 16.11 -16.50
N PRO A 67 13.63 15.73 -17.79
CA PRO A 67 14.09 14.40 -18.19
C PRO A 67 15.42 13.95 -17.55
N ASN A 68 16.34 14.89 -17.31
CA ASN A 68 17.69 14.63 -16.77
C ASN A 68 17.81 14.97 -15.27
N ASP A 69 16.71 15.07 -14.53
CA ASP A 69 16.75 15.35 -13.11
C ASP A 69 17.43 14.19 -12.35
N PRO A 70 18.48 14.43 -11.55
CA PRO A 70 19.21 13.38 -10.83
C PRO A 70 18.34 12.63 -9.81
N ARG A 71 17.21 13.21 -9.39
CA ARG A 71 16.26 12.59 -8.45
C ARG A 71 15.40 11.49 -9.09
N ARG A 72 15.40 11.39 -10.42
CA ARG A 72 14.56 10.40 -11.13
C ARG A 72 14.86 8.95 -10.74
N ALA A 73 16.11 8.61 -10.46
CA ALA A 73 16.47 7.26 -10.03
C ALA A 73 15.75 6.88 -8.73
N SER A 74 15.80 7.76 -7.72
CA SER A 74 15.13 7.55 -6.42
C SER A 74 13.61 7.53 -6.56
N ILE A 75 13.06 8.38 -7.44
CA ILE A 75 11.62 8.39 -7.75
C ILE A 75 11.19 7.08 -8.40
N ASN A 76 11.97 6.56 -9.35
CA ASN A 76 11.68 5.28 -10.01
C ASN A 76 11.72 4.11 -9.01
N ASN A 77 12.66 4.12 -8.07
CA ASN A 77 12.73 3.11 -7.01
C ASN A 77 11.45 3.14 -6.13
N HIS A 78 11.01 4.33 -5.74
CA HIS A 78 9.77 4.50 -4.99
C HIS A 78 8.53 4.04 -5.79
N ILE A 79 8.46 4.38 -7.08
CA ILE A 79 7.37 3.93 -7.97
C ILE A 79 7.38 2.40 -8.09
N THR A 80 8.55 1.79 -8.29
CA THR A 80 8.68 0.33 -8.37
C THR A 80 8.20 -0.35 -7.11
N ALA A 81 8.58 0.17 -5.93
CA ALA A 81 8.10 -0.32 -4.64
C ALA A 81 6.58 -0.14 -4.49
N GLY A 82 6.03 0.98 -4.94
CA GLY A 82 4.59 1.26 -4.95
C GLY A 82 3.81 0.29 -5.85
N VAL A 83 4.35 -0.03 -7.03
CA VAL A 83 3.76 -1.04 -7.94
C VAL A 83 3.81 -2.42 -7.31
N ALA A 84 4.93 -2.80 -6.67
CA ALA A 84 5.02 -4.05 -5.95
C ALA A 84 3.98 -4.14 -4.82
N LEU A 85 3.81 -3.06 -4.04
CA LEU A 85 2.77 -2.98 -3.01
C LEU A 85 1.37 -3.12 -3.60
N LEU A 86 1.08 -2.47 -4.74
CA LEU A 86 -0.20 -2.56 -5.43
C LEU A 86 -0.51 -4.01 -5.83
N VAL A 87 0.46 -4.71 -6.41
CA VAL A 87 0.32 -6.12 -6.83
C VAL A 87 0.13 -7.03 -5.61
N ILE A 88 0.96 -6.89 -4.58
CA ILE A 88 0.89 -7.73 -3.37
C ILE A 88 -0.45 -7.52 -2.66
N ASN A 89 -0.90 -6.27 -2.48
CA ASN A 89 -2.19 -5.98 -1.86
C ASN A 89 -3.35 -6.51 -2.72
N GLY A 90 -3.28 -6.38 -4.05
CA GLY A 90 -4.25 -6.99 -4.97
C GLY A 90 -4.31 -8.51 -4.82
N LEU A 91 -3.16 -9.17 -4.65
CA LEU A 91 -3.11 -10.61 -4.38
C LEU A 91 -3.72 -10.97 -3.00
N VAL A 92 -3.51 -10.16 -1.96
CA VAL A 92 -4.16 -10.34 -0.65
C VAL A 92 -5.68 -10.30 -0.80
N VAL A 93 -6.21 -9.29 -1.50
CA VAL A 93 -7.64 -9.14 -1.78
C VAL A 93 -8.16 -10.32 -2.62
N TYR A 94 -7.46 -10.67 -3.71
CA TYR A 94 -7.83 -11.77 -4.59
C TYR A 94 -7.85 -13.12 -3.85
N TYR A 95 -6.83 -13.38 -3.03
CA TYR A 95 -6.72 -14.62 -2.25
C TYR A 95 -7.92 -14.77 -1.31
N ARG A 96 -8.30 -13.69 -0.65
CA ARG A 96 -9.45 -13.67 0.24
C ARG A 96 -10.78 -13.76 -0.51
N PHE A 97 -10.89 -13.12 -1.68
CA PHE A 97 -12.07 -13.24 -2.55
C PHE A 97 -12.24 -14.67 -3.07
N ARG A 98 -11.15 -15.32 -3.49
CA ARG A 98 -11.18 -16.67 -4.08
C ARG A 98 -11.44 -17.76 -3.04
N TRP A 99 -10.97 -17.58 -1.82
CA TRP A 99 -11.12 -18.52 -0.71
C TRP A 99 -11.63 -17.81 0.52
N ALA A 100 -12.98 -17.77 0.63
CA ALA A 100 -13.65 -17.07 1.73
C ALA A 100 -13.29 -17.59 3.13
N ASP A 101 -12.91 -18.86 3.23
CA ASP A 101 -12.52 -19.58 4.44
C ASP A 101 -10.99 -19.64 4.66
N VAL A 102 -10.21 -18.83 3.95
CA VAL A 102 -8.73 -18.94 3.92
C VAL A 102 -8.10 -18.95 5.31
N LEU A 103 -8.61 -18.16 6.25
CA LEU A 103 -8.06 -18.04 7.61
C LEU A 103 -8.36 -19.27 8.50
N SER A 104 -9.35 -20.08 8.14
CA SER A 104 -9.68 -21.34 8.80
C SER A 104 -9.16 -22.58 8.07
N SER A 105 -8.64 -22.41 6.86
CA SER A 105 -8.12 -23.48 6.02
C SER A 105 -6.61 -23.69 6.17
N SER A 106 -6.07 -24.74 5.55
CA SER A 106 -4.63 -25.00 5.46
C SER A 106 -3.86 -23.89 4.72
N ARG A 107 -4.56 -23.10 3.88
CA ARG A 107 -4.01 -21.97 3.12
C ARG A 107 -3.73 -20.73 3.97
N ARG A 108 -4.13 -20.72 5.25
CA ARG A 108 -3.95 -19.54 6.12
C ARG A 108 -2.51 -19.05 6.18
N TRP A 109 -1.54 -19.96 6.21
CA TRP A 109 -0.13 -19.57 6.29
C TRP A 109 0.37 -18.89 5.03
N GLN A 110 -0.11 -19.32 3.85
CA GLN A 110 0.20 -18.65 2.58
C GLN A 110 -0.41 -17.24 2.55
N TYR A 111 -1.66 -17.12 2.99
CA TYR A 111 -2.34 -15.82 3.09
C TYR A 111 -1.64 -14.89 4.08
N LEU A 112 -1.29 -15.37 5.28
CA LEU A 112 -0.57 -14.58 6.28
C LEU A 112 0.83 -14.18 5.79
N GLY A 113 1.53 -15.07 5.11
CA GLY A 113 2.82 -14.77 4.50
C GLY A 113 2.72 -13.67 3.43
N LEU A 114 1.69 -13.75 2.56
CA LEU A 114 1.41 -12.73 1.56
C LEU A 114 1.04 -11.38 2.20
N MET A 115 0.21 -11.40 3.25
CA MET A 115 -0.13 -10.21 4.02
C MET A 115 1.12 -9.57 4.65
N MET A 116 2.02 -10.37 5.23
CA MET A 116 3.28 -9.88 5.80
C MET A 116 4.24 -9.34 4.72
N ALA A 117 4.29 -9.97 3.56
CA ALA A 117 5.03 -9.42 2.41
C ALA A 117 4.50 -8.02 2.03
N GLY A 118 3.18 -7.82 2.11
CA GLY A 118 2.58 -6.49 1.91
C GLY A 118 2.97 -5.49 3.00
N VAL A 119 3.10 -5.90 4.27
CA VAL A 119 3.62 -5.02 5.34
C VAL A 119 5.05 -4.59 5.01
N VAL A 120 5.92 -5.52 4.59
CA VAL A 120 7.29 -5.20 4.20
C VAL A 120 7.31 -4.22 3.02
N ALA A 121 6.51 -4.49 1.98
CA ALA A 121 6.41 -3.60 0.82
C ALA A 121 5.90 -2.20 1.22
N LEU A 122 4.94 -2.12 2.15
CA LEU A 122 4.42 -0.86 2.69
C LEU A 122 5.52 -0.06 3.41
N VAL A 123 6.31 -0.72 4.26
CA VAL A 123 7.42 -0.08 4.99
C VAL A 123 8.49 0.41 4.02
N VAL A 124 8.89 -0.42 3.03
CA VAL A 124 9.88 -0.04 2.02
C VAL A 124 9.39 1.14 1.19
N THR A 125 8.14 1.10 0.72
CA THR A 125 7.56 2.20 -0.08
C THR A 125 7.48 3.48 0.74
N GLY A 126 7.06 3.38 2.01
CA GLY A 126 7.01 4.52 2.94
C GLY A 126 8.39 5.11 3.22
N TRP A 127 9.41 4.28 3.43
CA TRP A 127 10.79 4.70 3.61
C TRP A 127 11.32 5.47 2.40
N LEU A 128 11.19 4.89 1.20
CA LEU A 128 11.61 5.53 -0.04
C LEU A 128 10.87 6.85 -0.30
N GLY A 129 9.57 6.91 0.01
CA GLY A 129 8.78 8.13 -0.07
C GLY A 129 9.26 9.21 0.91
N GLY A 130 9.59 8.81 2.14
CA GLY A 130 10.18 9.69 3.15
C GLY A 130 11.53 10.27 2.69
N GLU A 131 12.40 9.44 2.12
CA GLU A 131 13.68 9.88 1.56
C GLU A 131 13.51 10.93 0.46
N LEU A 132 12.54 10.75 -0.44
CA LEU A 132 12.23 11.72 -1.49
C LEU A 132 11.83 13.08 -0.90
N VAL A 133 11.03 13.10 0.15
CA VAL A 133 10.54 14.34 0.77
C VAL A 133 11.63 15.00 1.62
N TYR A 134 12.23 14.27 2.56
CA TYR A 134 13.12 14.85 3.57
C TYR A 134 14.54 15.08 3.07
N SER A 135 15.08 14.15 2.26
CA SER A 135 16.46 14.22 1.78
C SER A 135 16.57 14.93 0.44
N LEU A 136 15.69 14.61 -0.51
CA LEU A 136 15.76 15.11 -1.87
C LEU A 136 14.83 16.29 -2.15
N LYS A 137 14.05 16.72 -1.15
CA LYS A 137 13.14 17.89 -1.21
C LYS A 137 12.14 17.81 -2.39
N VAL A 138 11.74 16.59 -2.79
CA VAL A 138 10.74 16.40 -3.85
C VAL A 138 9.37 16.79 -3.31
N GLY A 139 8.67 17.70 -4.01
CA GLY A 139 7.34 18.16 -3.62
C GLY A 139 7.30 19.17 -2.46
N ILE A 140 8.44 19.68 -2.01
CA ILE A 140 8.55 20.79 -1.04
C ILE A 140 9.09 21.99 -1.80
N GLN A 141 8.29 23.07 -1.89
CA GLN A 141 8.67 24.39 -2.36
C GLN A 141 8.60 25.38 -1.21
#